data_4ae9e715e2330c0d34f07ab783ec2b89
#
_entry.id   4ae9e715e2330c0d34f07ab783ec2b89
#
_cell.length_a   1.000
_cell.length_b   1.000
_cell.length_c   1.000
_cell.angle_alpha   90.00
_cell.angle_beta   90.00
_cell.angle_gamma   90.00
#
_symmetry.space_group_name_H-M   'P 1'
#
loop_
_entity.id
_entity.type
_entity.pdbx_description
1 polymer ?
#
loop_
_entity_poly.entity_id
_entity_poly.type
_entity_poly.pdbx_seq_one_letter_code
_entity_poly.pdbx_strand_id
1 'polypeptide(L)'
;MKLIQRLLRACTLGVALAGPALAHAAWPEKPITLIVPWAAGGSTDILARVLSEGLTQSLGQPVIVENRSGASGNIGTTYVARAKPDGYTLLVGSMSTHTMNQALYSSMPFDGVKDFTPIAELALVTNTMVVHPSVPASNLKEFIAYAKANPGTVAYASAGQGSTNHLSAALFEKAAGVKMMHIPYRGGAPAVMDTVAGRTQVLFSAGTQTLPHVQTGKLKLLAVTEEQRSPLLPDVPTVAETLPGYELSVWYGAFGPAGMPPELTALSLIHI
;
A
#
# COMPACT_ATOMS: atom_id res chain seq x y z
N MET A 1 -32.48 -7.36 70.75
CA MET A 1 -31.93 -8.44 69.89
C MET A 1 -32.54 -8.43 68.45
N LYS A 2 -33.84 -8.30 68.26
CA LYS A 2 -34.45 -8.39 66.93
C LYS A 2 -34.09 -7.21 65.96
N LEU A 3 -33.76 -6.01 66.46
CA LEU A 3 -33.40 -4.85 65.67
C LEU A 3 -31.98 -4.95 65.07
N ILE A 4 -30.99 -5.47 65.84
CA ILE A 4 -29.63 -5.67 65.45
C ILE A 4 -29.49 -6.74 64.37
N GLN A 5 -30.34 -7.78 64.43
CA GLN A 5 -30.38 -8.85 63.40
C GLN A 5 -30.98 -8.34 62.07
N ARG A 6 -31.87 -7.34 62.08
CA ARG A 6 -32.42 -6.75 60.85
C ARG A 6 -31.38 -5.83 60.19
N LEU A 7 -30.61 -5.07 60.98
CA LEU A 7 -29.52 -4.25 60.44
C LEU A 7 -28.37 -5.06 59.86
N LEU A 8 -27.99 -6.18 60.49
CA LEU A 8 -26.96 -7.10 59.94
C LEU A 8 -27.41 -7.78 58.65
N ARG A 9 -28.70 -8.12 58.48
CA ARG A 9 -29.23 -8.67 57.22
C ARG A 9 -29.36 -7.67 56.11
N ALA A 10 -29.57 -6.38 56.40
CA ALA A 10 -29.58 -5.32 55.41
C ALA A 10 -28.19 -4.99 54.88
N CYS A 11 -27.15 -5.07 55.71
CA CYS A 11 -25.76 -4.90 55.28
C CYS A 11 -25.21 -6.06 54.42
N THR A 12 -25.68 -7.29 54.65
CA THR A 12 -25.26 -8.44 53.81
C THR A 12 -25.92 -8.50 52.44
N LEU A 13 -27.11 -7.87 52.25
CA LEU A 13 -27.75 -7.78 50.93
C LEU A 13 -27.16 -6.66 50.05
N GLY A 14 -26.54 -5.63 50.62
CA GLY A 14 -25.93 -4.52 49.89
C GLY A 14 -24.59 -4.84 49.22
N VAL A 15 -23.87 -5.86 49.68
CA VAL A 15 -22.53 -6.24 49.16
C VAL A 15 -22.61 -7.20 47.96
N ALA A 16 -23.77 -7.87 47.75
CA ALA A 16 -23.90 -8.86 46.66
C ALA A 16 -24.26 -8.27 45.30
N LEU A 17 -24.45 -6.94 45.17
CA LEU A 17 -24.79 -6.26 43.90
C LEU A 17 -23.63 -5.47 43.27
N ALA A 18 -22.46 -5.42 43.89
CA ALA A 18 -21.27 -4.99 43.23
C ALA A 18 -20.66 -6.15 42.44
N GLY A 19 -21.35 -6.58 41.39
CA GLY A 19 -20.76 -7.41 40.34
C GLY A 19 -19.49 -6.68 39.83
N PRO A 20 -18.40 -7.43 39.54
CA PRO A 20 -17.26 -6.80 38.90
C PRO A 20 -17.79 -6.13 37.61
N ALA A 21 -17.80 -4.80 37.59
CA ALA A 21 -17.79 -4.09 36.33
C ALA A 21 -16.53 -4.63 35.62
N LEU A 22 -16.72 -5.55 34.69
CA LEU A 22 -15.70 -5.92 33.74
C LEU A 22 -15.35 -4.60 33.04
N ALA A 23 -14.37 -3.91 33.61
CA ALA A 23 -13.69 -2.85 32.87
C ALA A 23 -13.18 -3.56 31.60
N HIS A 24 -13.93 -3.45 30.49
CA HIS A 24 -13.38 -3.74 29.19
C HIS A 24 -12.18 -2.80 29.11
N ALA A 25 -11.01 -3.38 29.30
CA ALA A 25 -9.78 -2.63 29.09
C ALA A 25 -9.87 -2.03 27.70
N ALA A 26 -9.69 -0.72 27.61
CA ALA A 26 -9.89 -0.01 26.34
C ALA A 26 -8.85 -0.50 25.34
N TRP A 27 -9.29 -1.07 24.21
CA TRP A 27 -8.38 -1.38 23.09
C TRP A 27 -7.71 -0.07 22.61
N PRO A 28 -6.38 -0.07 22.30
CA PRO A 28 -5.43 -1.19 22.39
C PRO A 28 -4.69 -1.28 23.74
N GLU A 29 -4.48 -2.50 24.25
CA GLU A 29 -3.72 -2.76 25.49
C GLU A 29 -2.25 -3.15 25.24
N LYS A 30 -1.91 -3.45 24.00
CA LYS A 30 -0.59 -3.95 23.56
C LYS A 30 -0.24 -3.38 22.18
N PRO A 31 1.03 -3.48 21.76
CA PRO A 31 1.45 -3.00 20.44
C PRO A 31 0.63 -3.59 19.30
N ILE A 32 0.34 -2.77 18.29
CA ILE A 32 -0.31 -3.15 17.03
C ILE A 32 0.78 -3.40 16.00
N THR A 33 0.66 -4.46 15.21
CA THR A 33 1.56 -4.75 14.09
C THR A 33 0.90 -4.34 12.76
N LEU A 34 1.55 -3.45 12.04
CA LEU A 34 1.14 -2.98 10.72
C LEU A 34 1.99 -3.67 9.66
N ILE A 35 1.41 -4.65 8.98
CA ILE A 35 2.09 -5.44 7.96
C ILE A 35 2.18 -4.66 6.66
N VAL A 36 3.39 -4.59 6.12
CA VAL A 36 3.69 -4.06 4.79
C VAL A 36 4.12 -5.25 3.91
N PRO A 37 3.35 -5.60 2.86
CA PRO A 37 3.62 -6.79 2.06
C PRO A 37 4.74 -6.59 1.01
N TRP A 38 5.56 -5.55 1.15
CA TRP A 38 6.65 -5.16 0.26
C TRP A 38 7.95 -4.91 1.04
N ALA A 39 9.06 -4.84 0.30
CA ALA A 39 10.36 -4.50 0.89
C ALA A 39 10.34 -3.10 1.53
N ALA A 40 11.13 -2.91 2.57
CA ALA A 40 11.31 -1.63 3.24
C ALA A 40 11.82 -0.56 2.25
N GLY A 41 11.45 0.71 2.50
CA GLY A 41 11.78 1.87 1.66
C GLY A 41 10.91 2.01 0.40
N GLY A 42 9.96 1.10 0.16
CA GLY A 42 8.95 1.25 -0.90
C GLY A 42 7.83 2.22 -0.50
N SER A 43 6.97 2.63 -1.46
CA SER A 43 5.87 3.58 -1.22
C SER A 43 4.95 3.13 -0.08
N THR A 44 4.60 1.84 -0.05
CA THR A 44 3.75 1.26 0.99
C THR A 44 4.42 1.34 2.36
N ASP A 45 5.75 1.13 2.44
CA ASP A 45 6.51 1.20 3.68
C ASP A 45 6.62 2.65 4.19
N ILE A 46 6.87 3.60 3.29
CA ILE A 46 6.89 5.04 3.63
C ILE A 46 5.54 5.46 4.21
N LEU A 47 4.44 5.13 3.54
CA LEU A 47 3.09 5.43 4.00
C LEU A 47 2.78 4.76 5.36
N ALA A 48 3.15 3.48 5.51
CA ALA A 48 2.94 2.73 6.75
C ALA A 48 3.69 3.35 7.93
N ARG A 49 4.89 3.88 7.74
CA ARG A 49 5.67 4.54 8.81
C ARG A 49 5.07 5.87 9.22
N VAL A 50 4.60 6.69 8.27
CA VAL A 50 3.86 7.92 8.58
C VAL A 50 2.60 7.60 9.38
N LEU A 51 1.82 6.61 8.93
CA LEU A 51 0.62 6.14 9.63
C LEU A 51 0.94 5.61 11.03
N SER A 52 2.00 4.80 11.16
CA SER A 52 2.46 4.22 12.43
C SER A 52 2.77 5.28 13.48
N GLU A 53 3.45 6.36 13.08
CA GLU A 53 3.77 7.48 13.97
C GLU A 53 2.50 8.17 14.47
N GLY A 54 1.57 8.54 13.58
CA GLY A 54 0.32 9.19 13.93
C GLY A 54 -0.57 8.31 14.82
N LEU A 55 -0.72 7.03 14.47
CA LEU A 55 -1.51 6.08 15.25
C LEU A 55 -0.89 5.81 16.63
N THR A 56 0.44 5.73 16.75
CA THR A 56 1.11 5.57 18.05
C THR A 56 0.78 6.72 18.98
N GLN A 57 0.81 7.95 18.47
CA GLN A 57 0.47 9.13 19.27
C GLN A 57 -1.01 9.16 19.68
N SER A 58 -1.91 8.80 18.74
CA SER A 58 -3.36 8.86 18.98
C SER A 58 -3.86 7.74 19.88
N LEU A 59 -3.33 6.51 19.71
CA LEU A 59 -3.80 5.33 20.43
C LEU A 59 -3.05 5.08 21.74
N GLY A 60 -1.93 5.77 21.99
CA GLY A 60 -1.12 5.59 23.20
C GLY A 60 -0.41 4.23 23.31
N GLN A 61 -0.39 3.44 22.23
CA GLN A 61 0.29 2.15 22.12
C GLN A 61 1.19 2.13 20.88
N PRO A 62 2.34 1.47 20.93
CA PRO A 62 3.22 1.37 19.77
C PRO A 62 2.51 0.71 18.58
N VAL A 63 2.63 1.32 17.40
CA VAL A 63 2.26 0.71 16.12
C VAL A 63 3.54 0.36 15.37
N ILE A 64 3.82 -0.92 15.19
CA ILE A 64 5.09 -1.44 14.69
C ILE A 64 4.93 -1.85 13.23
N VAL A 65 5.71 -1.26 12.34
CA VAL A 65 5.73 -1.65 10.92
C VAL A 65 6.60 -2.88 10.72
N GLU A 66 6.01 -3.93 10.13
CA GLU A 66 6.70 -5.17 9.78
C GLU A 66 6.61 -5.45 8.28
N ASN A 67 7.76 -5.55 7.60
CA ASN A 67 7.83 -5.83 6.17
C ASN A 67 7.86 -7.35 5.93
N ARG A 68 6.82 -7.89 5.23
CA ARG A 68 6.72 -9.29 4.81
C ARG A 68 6.59 -9.38 3.29
N SER A 69 7.69 -9.18 2.60
CA SER A 69 7.72 -9.14 1.12
C SER A 69 7.73 -10.54 0.50
N GLY A 70 7.28 -10.61 -0.75
CA GLY A 70 7.36 -11.78 -1.61
C GLY A 70 6.05 -12.09 -2.34
N ALA A 71 6.16 -12.79 -3.49
CA ALA A 71 5.05 -13.15 -4.37
C ALA A 71 4.11 -11.97 -4.66
N SER A 72 4.68 -10.81 -5.04
CA SER A 72 3.94 -9.56 -5.33
C SER A 72 3.01 -9.11 -4.19
N GLY A 73 3.47 -9.26 -2.96
CA GLY A 73 2.74 -8.89 -1.75
C GLY A 73 1.86 -10.01 -1.18
N ASN A 74 1.67 -11.11 -1.90
CA ASN A 74 0.76 -12.18 -1.47
C ASN A 74 1.19 -12.83 -0.14
N ILE A 75 2.49 -12.90 0.18
CA ILE A 75 2.97 -13.48 1.44
C ILE A 75 2.49 -12.67 2.64
N GLY A 76 2.75 -11.37 2.66
CA GLY A 76 2.32 -10.49 3.75
C GLY A 76 0.80 -10.37 3.85
N THR A 77 0.12 -10.29 2.71
CA THR A 77 -1.34 -10.19 2.64
C THR A 77 -2.01 -11.47 3.17
N THR A 78 -1.50 -12.66 2.80
CA THR A 78 -1.98 -13.93 3.34
C THR A 78 -1.81 -14.03 4.86
N TYR A 79 -0.69 -13.51 5.37
CA TYR A 79 -0.45 -13.50 6.81
C TYR A 79 -1.54 -12.75 7.57
N VAL A 80 -1.94 -11.57 7.07
CA VAL A 80 -3.03 -10.79 7.69
C VAL A 80 -4.39 -11.44 7.48
N ALA A 81 -4.70 -11.96 6.30
CA ALA A 81 -5.96 -12.68 6.04
C ALA A 81 -6.23 -13.82 7.04
N ARG A 82 -5.16 -14.42 7.59
CA ARG A 82 -5.22 -15.53 8.55
C ARG A 82 -5.02 -15.10 10.01
N ALA A 83 -4.84 -13.81 10.26
CA ALA A 83 -4.67 -13.29 11.62
C ALA A 83 -6.00 -13.27 12.39
N LYS A 84 -5.93 -13.07 13.69
CA LYS A 84 -7.14 -12.89 14.53
C LYS A 84 -7.73 -11.52 14.24
N PRO A 85 -9.07 -11.40 14.14
CA PRO A 85 -9.74 -10.13 13.86
C PRO A 85 -9.88 -9.24 15.13
N ASP A 86 -8.80 -9.15 15.90
CA ASP A 86 -8.75 -8.45 17.20
C ASP A 86 -8.12 -7.04 17.11
N GLY A 87 -7.82 -6.57 15.91
CA GLY A 87 -7.27 -5.24 15.65
C GLY A 87 -5.75 -5.10 15.90
N TYR A 88 -5.04 -6.17 16.32
CA TYR A 88 -3.61 -6.09 16.59
C TYR A 88 -2.71 -6.47 15.42
N THR A 89 -3.30 -6.95 14.32
CA THR A 89 -2.56 -7.24 13.08
C THR A 89 -3.33 -6.62 11.93
N LEU A 90 -2.77 -5.56 11.37
CA LEU A 90 -3.36 -4.80 10.27
C LEU A 90 -2.46 -4.85 9.04
N LEU A 91 -2.99 -4.50 7.88
CA LEU A 91 -2.31 -4.49 6.60
C LEU A 91 -2.35 -3.09 5.99
N VAL A 92 -1.24 -2.61 5.47
CA VAL A 92 -1.25 -1.58 4.44
C VAL A 92 -1.27 -2.28 3.09
N GLY A 93 -2.47 -2.43 2.54
CA GLY A 93 -2.71 -3.05 1.25
C GLY A 93 -2.67 -2.05 0.11
N SER A 94 -2.76 -2.56 -1.11
CA SER A 94 -2.76 -1.76 -2.33
C SER A 94 -3.65 -2.37 -3.40
N MET A 95 -3.87 -1.65 -4.48
CA MET A 95 -4.54 -2.17 -5.67
C MET A 95 -3.93 -3.49 -6.16
N SER A 96 -2.59 -3.66 -6.08
CA SER A 96 -1.93 -4.91 -6.46
C SER A 96 -2.45 -6.10 -5.65
N THR A 97 -2.48 -5.99 -4.33
CA THR A 97 -2.80 -7.12 -3.43
C THR A 97 -4.29 -7.45 -3.39
N HIS A 98 -5.17 -6.46 -3.50
CA HIS A 98 -6.62 -6.65 -3.34
C HIS A 98 -7.39 -6.80 -4.66
N THR A 99 -6.84 -6.31 -5.76
CA THR A 99 -7.55 -6.31 -7.06
C THR A 99 -6.75 -7.05 -8.14
N MET A 100 -5.53 -6.59 -8.44
CA MET A 100 -4.78 -7.08 -9.60
C MET A 100 -4.34 -8.53 -9.47
N ASN A 101 -3.82 -8.94 -8.30
CA ASN A 101 -3.36 -10.30 -8.09
C ASN A 101 -4.48 -11.32 -8.21
N GLN A 102 -5.73 -10.97 -7.84
CA GLN A 102 -6.91 -11.83 -8.00
C GLN A 102 -7.15 -12.19 -9.48
N ALA A 103 -6.86 -11.29 -10.39
CA ALA A 103 -7.04 -11.50 -11.82
C ALA A 103 -5.83 -12.17 -12.51
N LEU A 104 -4.63 -12.09 -11.90
CA LEU A 104 -3.38 -12.51 -12.53
C LEU A 104 -2.91 -13.90 -12.11
N TYR A 105 -3.19 -14.30 -10.87
CA TYR A 105 -2.75 -15.59 -10.36
C TYR A 105 -3.87 -16.62 -10.51
N SER A 106 -3.54 -17.78 -11.05
CA SER A 106 -4.50 -18.89 -11.23
C SER A 106 -4.95 -19.51 -9.91
N SER A 107 -4.19 -19.32 -8.83
CA SER A 107 -4.53 -19.74 -7.47
C SER A 107 -4.08 -18.70 -6.48
N MET A 108 -5.02 -18.17 -5.72
CA MET A 108 -4.76 -17.18 -4.67
C MET A 108 -4.99 -17.82 -3.30
N PRO A 109 -4.11 -17.57 -2.31
CA PRO A 109 -4.28 -18.11 -0.96
C PRO A 109 -5.28 -17.31 -0.11
N PHE A 110 -5.88 -16.25 -0.65
CA PHE A 110 -6.90 -15.40 -0.04
C PHE A 110 -7.80 -14.77 -1.12
N ASP A 111 -8.99 -14.37 -0.71
CA ASP A 111 -9.89 -13.50 -1.48
C ASP A 111 -9.67 -12.05 -1.04
N GLY A 112 -9.26 -11.16 -1.96
CA GLY A 112 -8.91 -9.76 -1.64
C GLY A 112 -10.06 -8.92 -1.10
N VAL A 113 -11.30 -9.41 -1.17
CA VAL A 113 -12.50 -8.71 -0.66
C VAL A 113 -13.05 -9.43 0.57
N LYS A 114 -13.26 -10.75 0.51
CA LYS A 114 -13.97 -11.50 1.56
C LYS A 114 -13.13 -11.77 2.80
N ASP A 115 -11.81 -11.90 2.65
CA ASP A 115 -10.90 -12.25 3.74
C ASP A 115 -10.40 -11.03 4.51
N PHE A 116 -10.93 -9.82 4.20
CA PHE A 116 -10.51 -8.58 4.84
C PHE A 116 -11.69 -7.72 5.27
N THR A 117 -11.47 -6.97 6.35
CA THR A 117 -12.30 -5.83 6.77
C THR A 117 -11.60 -4.56 6.29
N PRO A 118 -12.17 -3.80 5.35
CA PRO A 118 -11.62 -2.51 4.96
C PRO A 118 -11.76 -1.51 6.12
N ILE A 119 -10.71 -0.73 6.35
CA ILE A 119 -10.67 0.26 7.43
C ILE A 119 -10.72 1.67 6.83
N ALA A 120 -9.75 2.00 5.97
CA ALA A 120 -9.69 3.31 5.32
C ALA A 120 -8.96 3.24 3.98
N GLU A 121 -9.31 4.14 3.07
CA GLU A 121 -8.43 4.53 1.98
C GLU A 121 -7.40 5.52 2.54
N LEU A 122 -6.12 5.14 2.44
CA LEU A 122 -5.02 5.93 3.02
C LEU A 122 -4.50 7.00 2.06
N ALA A 123 -4.40 6.66 0.79
CA ALA A 123 -3.89 7.57 -0.23
C ALA A 123 -4.23 7.12 -1.64
N LEU A 124 -4.54 8.10 -2.48
CA LEU A 124 -4.36 8.04 -3.93
C LEU A 124 -2.98 8.63 -4.23
N VAL A 125 -2.16 7.91 -4.96
CA VAL A 125 -0.76 8.29 -5.17
C VAL A 125 -0.51 8.54 -6.64
N THR A 126 0.01 9.72 -6.97
CA THR A 126 0.47 10.02 -8.33
C THR A 126 1.54 9.02 -8.73
N ASN A 127 1.24 8.24 -9.76
CA ASN A 127 2.17 7.28 -10.33
C ASN A 127 2.88 7.89 -11.54
N THR A 128 4.19 7.79 -11.57
CA THR A 128 5.05 8.47 -12.55
C THR A 128 5.67 7.47 -13.50
N MET A 129 5.86 7.88 -14.74
CA MET A 129 6.77 7.23 -15.69
C MET A 129 8.08 8.00 -15.72
N VAL A 130 9.15 7.37 -15.27
CA VAL A 130 10.50 7.94 -15.27
C VAL A 130 11.46 7.10 -16.08
N VAL A 131 12.51 7.75 -16.60
CA VAL A 131 13.60 7.06 -17.33
C VAL A 131 14.95 7.49 -16.79
N HIS A 132 15.93 6.61 -16.93
CA HIS A 132 17.33 6.94 -16.65
C HIS A 132 17.84 8.00 -17.64
N PRO A 133 18.73 8.94 -17.25
CA PRO A 133 19.25 10.00 -18.13
C PRO A 133 19.93 9.50 -19.42
N SER A 134 20.45 8.28 -19.44
CA SER A 134 21.06 7.68 -20.65
C SER A 134 20.06 7.41 -21.77
N VAL A 135 18.74 7.34 -21.47
CA VAL A 135 17.70 7.20 -22.49
C VAL A 135 17.62 8.50 -23.29
N PRO A 136 17.78 8.47 -24.63
CA PRO A 136 17.77 9.69 -25.46
C PRO A 136 16.34 10.13 -25.76
N ALA A 137 15.58 10.44 -24.71
CA ALA A 137 14.20 10.93 -24.79
C ALA A 137 13.98 11.96 -23.68
N SER A 138 13.32 13.07 -24.03
CA SER A 138 12.96 14.16 -23.12
C SER A 138 11.44 14.25 -22.91
N ASN A 139 10.66 13.51 -23.66
CA ASN A 139 9.21 13.43 -23.60
C ASN A 139 8.72 12.04 -24.01
N LEU A 140 7.42 11.80 -23.81
CA LEU A 140 6.81 10.50 -24.04
C LEU A 140 6.85 10.08 -25.53
N LYS A 141 6.68 11.00 -26.46
CA LYS A 141 6.71 10.71 -27.92
C LYS A 141 8.09 10.25 -28.36
N GLU A 142 9.14 10.92 -27.88
CA GLU A 142 10.53 10.54 -28.14
C GLU A 142 10.85 9.17 -27.53
N PHE A 143 10.36 8.91 -26.30
CA PHE A 143 10.54 7.61 -25.67
C PHE A 143 9.87 6.49 -26.46
N ILE A 144 8.64 6.68 -26.94
CA ILE A 144 7.93 5.69 -27.77
C ILE A 144 8.72 5.42 -29.06
N ALA A 145 9.22 6.46 -29.72
CA ALA A 145 10.05 6.30 -30.91
C ALA A 145 11.34 5.51 -30.63
N TYR A 146 12.02 5.83 -29.53
CA TYR A 146 13.20 5.12 -29.08
C TYR A 146 12.90 3.64 -28.77
N ALA A 147 11.83 3.34 -28.03
CA ALA A 147 11.46 1.97 -27.69
C ALA A 147 11.06 1.15 -28.93
N LYS A 148 10.39 1.76 -29.93
CA LYS A 148 10.08 1.13 -31.22
C LYS A 148 11.31 0.80 -32.03
N ALA A 149 12.33 1.65 -31.99
CA ALA A 149 13.60 1.43 -32.68
C ALA A 149 14.48 0.36 -31.99
N ASN A 150 14.20 0.04 -30.70
CA ASN A 150 14.98 -0.88 -29.89
C ASN A 150 14.10 -1.97 -29.23
N PRO A 151 13.36 -2.79 -30.00
CA PRO A 151 12.39 -3.72 -29.47
C PRO A 151 13.05 -4.78 -28.56
N GLY A 152 12.53 -4.93 -27.34
CA GLY A 152 12.98 -5.93 -26.37
C GLY A 152 14.33 -5.63 -25.70
N THR A 153 14.96 -4.49 -25.98
CA THR A 153 16.25 -4.12 -25.37
C THR A 153 16.10 -3.08 -24.25
N VAL A 154 15.04 -2.29 -24.27
CA VAL A 154 14.72 -1.33 -23.21
C VAL A 154 14.20 -2.10 -22.01
N ALA A 155 14.96 -2.13 -20.91
CA ALA A 155 14.55 -2.82 -19.70
C ALA A 155 13.73 -1.90 -18.79
N TYR A 156 12.63 -2.42 -18.24
CA TYR A 156 11.88 -1.74 -17.19
C TYR A 156 11.88 -2.53 -15.89
N ALA A 157 12.04 -1.81 -14.78
CA ALA A 157 12.00 -2.39 -13.44
C ALA A 157 10.57 -2.46 -12.90
N SER A 158 10.29 -3.43 -12.02
CA SER A 158 9.04 -3.50 -11.27
C SER A 158 9.24 -4.02 -9.85
N ALA A 159 8.25 -3.82 -8.98
CA ALA A 159 8.23 -4.39 -7.63
C ALA A 159 7.91 -5.91 -7.61
N GLY A 160 7.84 -6.53 -8.78
CA GLY A 160 7.51 -7.93 -8.98
C GLY A 160 6.38 -8.10 -10.00
N GLN A 161 6.19 -9.32 -10.47
CA GLN A 161 5.17 -9.64 -11.45
C GLN A 161 3.76 -9.43 -10.86
N GLY A 162 2.91 -8.67 -11.54
CA GLY A 162 1.57 -8.31 -11.04
C GLY A 162 1.54 -7.06 -10.17
N SER A 163 2.69 -6.46 -9.85
CA SER A 163 2.73 -5.16 -9.16
C SER A 163 2.18 -4.04 -10.05
N THR A 164 1.75 -2.93 -9.45
CA THR A 164 1.32 -1.74 -10.19
C THR A 164 2.39 -1.26 -11.17
N ASN A 165 3.67 -1.29 -10.78
CA ASN A 165 4.80 -0.97 -11.67
C ASN A 165 4.82 -1.85 -12.93
N HIS A 166 4.66 -3.18 -12.76
CA HIS A 166 4.63 -4.13 -13.87
C HIS A 166 3.43 -3.88 -14.80
N LEU A 167 2.23 -3.73 -14.23
CA LEU A 167 1.02 -3.56 -15.03
C LEU A 167 0.96 -2.20 -15.71
N SER A 168 1.48 -1.14 -15.10
CA SER A 168 1.65 0.16 -15.78
C SER A 168 2.50 0.02 -17.03
N ALA A 169 3.64 -0.69 -16.92
CA ALA A 169 4.53 -0.90 -18.07
C ALA A 169 3.87 -1.81 -19.13
N ALA A 170 3.23 -2.89 -18.73
CA ALA A 170 2.56 -3.82 -19.66
C ALA A 170 1.39 -3.14 -20.41
N LEU A 171 0.61 -2.30 -19.71
CA LEU A 171 -0.42 -1.50 -20.34
C LEU A 171 0.18 -0.49 -21.32
N PHE A 172 1.31 0.15 -20.93
CA PHE A 172 2.04 1.05 -21.80
C PHE A 172 2.58 0.34 -23.05
N GLU A 173 3.18 -0.84 -22.91
CA GLU A 173 3.64 -1.64 -24.05
C GLU A 173 2.51 -1.90 -25.05
N LYS A 174 1.34 -2.31 -24.55
CA LYS A 174 0.16 -2.58 -25.35
C LYS A 174 -0.36 -1.31 -26.05
N ALA A 175 -0.48 -0.20 -25.32
CA ALA A 175 -1.01 1.05 -25.85
C ALA A 175 -0.07 1.71 -26.87
N ALA A 176 1.24 1.68 -26.62
CA ALA A 176 2.25 2.28 -27.50
C ALA A 176 2.67 1.37 -28.66
N GLY A 177 2.32 0.09 -28.63
CA GLY A 177 2.80 -0.92 -29.60
C GLY A 177 4.33 -1.08 -29.53
N VAL A 178 4.90 -1.11 -28.34
CA VAL A 178 6.32 -1.31 -28.06
C VAL A 178 6.55 -2.63 -27.33
N LYS A 179 7.79 -3.12 -27.34
CA LYS A 179 8.20 -4.29 -26.58
C LYS A 179 9.41 -3.94 -25.72
N MET A 180 9.27 -4.10 -24.40
CA MET A 180 10.32 -3.86 -23.42
C MET A 180 10.67 -5.15 -22.67
N MET A 181 11.78 -5.15 -21.93
CA MET A 181 12.23 -6.30 -21.13
C MET A 181 11.89 -6.08 -19.67
N HIS A 182 11.08 -6.95 -19.09
CA HIS A 182 10.68 -6.89 -17.68
C HIS A 182 11.77 -7.41 -16.74
N ILE A 183 12.18 -6.59 -15.76
CA ILE A 183 13.11 -6.98 -14.69
C ILE A 183 12.37 -6.88 -13.34
N PRO A 184 11.92 -8.00 -12.75
CA PRO A 184 11.21 -8.01 -11.49
C PRO A 184 12.14 -7.94 -10.28
N TYR A 185 11.78 -7.13 -9.27
CA TYR A 185 12.43 -7.02 -7.96
C TYR A 185 11.48 -7.42 -6.83
N ARG A 186 12.00 -7.55 -5.61
CA ARG A 186 11.19 -7.88 -4.41
C ARG A 186 10.57 -6.64 -3.76
N GLY A 187 10.24 -5.60 -4.53
CA GLY A 187 9.63 -4.35 -4.08
C GLY A 187 10.09 -3.14 -4.86
N GLY A 188 9.46 -1.98 -4.61
CA GLY A 188 9.73 -0.74 -5.35
C GLY A 188 11.13 -0.17 -5.09
N ALA A 189 11.61 -0.17 -3.84
CA ALA A 189 12.89 0.44 -3.51
C ALA A 189 14.08 -0.12 -4.31
N PRO A 190 14.33 -1.44 -4.39
CA PRO A 190 15.40 -1.98 -5.22
C PRO A 190 15.18 -1.71 -6.72
N ALA A 191 13.94 -1.68 -7.21
CA ALA A 191 13.63 -1.32 -8.60
C ALA A 191 14.04 0.12 -8.92
N VAL A 192 13.72 1.07 -8.03
CA VAL A 192 14.13 2.49 -8.16
C VAL A 192 15.63 2.60 -8.17
N MET A 193 16.34 1.96 -7.23
CA MET A 193 17.80 2.07 -7.11
C MET A 193 18.52 1.52 -8.33
N ASP A 194 18.04 0.43 -8.92
CA ASP A 194 18.64 -0.12 -10.13
C ASP A 194 18.34 0.71 -11.38
N THR A 195 17.17 1.39 -11.42
CA THR A 195 16.89 2.37 -12.47
C THR A 195 17.77 3.61 -12.32
N VAL A 196 17.96 4.11 -11.10
CA VAL A 196 18.89 5.23 -10.79
C VAL A 196 20.35 4.89 -11.17
N ALA A 197 20.74 3.62 -11.01
CA ALA A 197 22.05 3.14 -11.39
C ALA A 197 22.19 2.83 -12.90
N GLY A 198 21.12 3.00 -13.70
CA GLY A 198 21.12 2.74 -15.14
C GLY A 198 21.10 1.27 -15.54
N ARG A 199 20.88 0.35 -14.58
CA ARG A 199 20.73 -1.10 -14.87
C ARG A 199 19.42 -1.41 -15.58
N THR A 200 18.39 -0.60 -15.32
CA THR A 200 17.14 -0.57 -16.08
C THR A 200 16.91 0.84 -16.61
N GLN A 201 16.20 0.96 -17.73
CA GLN A 201 16.02 2.22 -18.45
C GLN A 201 14.76 2.94 -18.04
N VAL A 202 13.74 2.21 -17.64
CA VAL A 202 12.38 2.73 -17.40
C VAL A 202 11.85 2.22 -16.09
N LEU A 203 11.07 3.06 -15.41
CA LEU A 203 10.32 2.68 -14.23
C LEU A 203 8.97 3.42 -14.20
N PHE A 204 7.92 2.68 -13.92
CA PHE A 204 6.62 3.22 -13.51
C PHE A 204 6.52 3.04 -12.00
N SER A 205 6.42 4.12 -11.24
CA SER A 205 6.38 4.02 -9.78
C SER A 205 5.73 5.25 -9.13
N ALA A 206 5.30 5.09 -7.88
CA ALA A 206 4.76 6.20 -7.11
C ALA A 206 5.73 7.37 -7.03
N GLY A 207 5.21 8.58 -7.18
CA GLY A 207 5.99 9.81 -7.14
C GLY A 207 6.82 9.98 -5.87
N THR A 208 6.32 9.48 -4.74
CA THR A 208 7.06 9.47 -3.47
C THR A 208 8.43 8.80 -3.55
N GLN A 209 8.60 7.83 -4.45
CA GLN A 209 9.88 7.13 -4.66
C GLN A 209 10.72 7.73 -5.78
N THR A 210 10.11 8.35 -6.78
CA THR A 210 10.81 8.79 -8.00
C THR A 210 11.18 10.27 -7.98
N LEU A 211 10.30 11.14 -7.44
CA LEU A 211 10.48 12.59 -7.48
C LEU A 211 11.77 13.08 -6.80
N PRO A 212 12.24 12.54 -5.67
CA PRO A 212 13.52 12.92 -5.10
C PRO A 212 14.72 12.68 -6.06
N HIS A 213 14.62 11.64 -6.89
CA HIS A 213 15.63 11.34 -7.90
C HIS A 213 15.49 12.19 -9.16
N VAL A 214 14.28 12.61 -9.50
CA VAL A 214 14.03 13.58 -10.58
C VAL A 214 14.58 14.95 -10.18
N GLN A 215 14.31 15.42 -8.96
CA GLN A 215 14.81 16.69 -8.45
C GLN A 215 16.34 16.77 -8.45
N THR A 216 17.03 15.64 -8.25
CA THR A 216 18.49 15.56 -8.28
C THR A 216 19.06 15.20 -9.65
N GLY A 217 18.23 15.15 -10.71
CA GLY A 217 18.64 14.85 -12.09
C GLY A 217 19.07 13.40 -12.34
N LYS A 218 18.88 12.50 -11.37
CA LYS A 218 19.20 11.07 -11.49
C LYS A 218 18.18 10.29 -12.31
N LEU A 219 16.97 10.82 -12.45
CA LEU A 219 15.91 10.31 -13.31
C LEU A 219 15.28 11.47 -14.08
N LYS A 220 14.72 11.19 -15.27
CA LYS A 220 13.89 12.12 -16.04
C LYS A 220 12.43 11.71 -15.91
N LEU A 221 11.56 12.64 -15.54
CA LEU A 221 10.10 12.44 -15.47
C LEU A 221 9.50 12.71 -16.84
N LEU A 222 8.79 11.74 -17.41
CA LEU A 222 8.18 11.87 -18.74
C LEU A 222 6.67 12.08 -18.69
N ALA A 223 5.98 11.43 -17.76
CA ALA A 223 4.52 11.49 -17.63
C ALA A 223 4.03 11.01 -16.26
N VAL A 224 2.76 11.26 -15.97
CA VAL A 224 1.98 10.59 -14.92
C VAL A 224 0.99 9.61 -15.55
N THR A 225 0.56 8.58 -14.79
CA THR A 225 -0.24 7.47 -15.34
C THR A 225 -1.73 7.62 -15.15
N GLU A 226 -2.19 8.58 -14.38
CA GLU A 226 -3.59 8.93 -14.19
C GLU A 226 -4.19 9.50 -15.47
N GLU A 227 -5.51 9.45 -15.59
CA GLU A 227 -6.24 10.02 -16.73
C GLU A 227 -6.04 11.52 -16.84
N GLN A 228 -6.01 12.22 -15.71
CA GLN A 228 -5.82 13.67 -15.63
C GLN A 228 -4.49 14.02 -14.98
N ARG A 229 -3.95 15.19 -15.30
CA ARG A 229 -2.72 15.68 -14.66
C ARG A 229 -2.90 15.79 -13.15
N SER A 230 -1.89 15.36 -12.42
CA SER A 230 -1.88 15.51 -10.97
C SER A 230 -1.83 16.99 -10.56
N PRO A 231 -2.67 17.42 -9.60
CA PRO A 231 -2.57 18.77 -9.04
C PRO A 231 -1.20 19.05 -8.40
N LEU A 232 -0.48 18.01 -7.97
CA LEU A 232 0.87 18.13 -7.43
C LEU A 232 1.94 18.31 -8.51
N LEU A 233 1.62 17.98 -9.77
CA LEU A 233 2.54 18.01 -10.92
C LEU A 233 1.79 18.56 -12.15
N PRO A 234 1.27 19.81 -12.12
CA PRO A 234 0.38 20.32 -13.16
C PRO A 234 1.05 20.48 -14.54
N ASP A 235 2.38 20.65 -14.55
CA ASP A 235 3.17 20.79 -15.77
C ASP A 235 3.56 19.45 -16.40
N VAL A 236 3.37 18.33 -15.69
CA VAL A 236 3.70 16.99 -16.19
C VAL A 236 2.53 16.41 -16.97
N PRO A 237 2.71 16.04 -18.26
CA PRO A 237 1.64 15.47 -19.05
C PRO A 237 1.22 14.09 -18.52
N THR A 238 -0.01 13.68 -18.85
CA THR A 238 -0.42 12.30 -18.64
C THR A 238 0.02 11.41 -19.80
N VAL A 239 0.14 10.10 -19.53
CA VAL A 239 0.33 9.13 -20.62
C VAL A 239 -0.85 9.19 -21.59
N ALA A 240 -2.08 9.40 -21.08
CA ALA A 240 -3.31 9.50 -21.86
C ALA A 240 -3.28 10.62 -22.91
N GLU A 241 -2.60 11.74 -22.66
CA GLU A 241 -2.44 12.83 -23.63
C GLU A 241 -1.71 12.39 -24.92
N THR A 242 -0.89 11.34 -24.83
CA THR A 242 -0.19 10.77 -25.99
C THR A 242 -0.79 9.43 -26.43
N LEU A 243 -1.30 8.65 -25.50
CA LEU A 243 -1.90 7.32 -25.72
C LEU A 243 -3.32 7.30 -25.14
N PRO A 244 -4.33 7.77 -25.91
CA PRO A 244 -5.70 7.80 -25.43
C PRO A 244 -6.20 6.44 -24.91
N GLY A 245 -6.90 6.47 -23.78
CA GLY A 245 -7.38 5.25 -23.09
C GLY A 245 -6.37 4.55 -22.18
N TYR A 246 -5.17 5.11 -22.04
CA TYR A 246 -4.25 4.68 -20.99
C TYR A 246 -4.63 5.34 -19.67
N GLU A 247 -4.88 4.51 -18.66
CA GLU A 247 -5.09 4.97 -17.29
C GLU A 247 -4.63 3.90 -16.32
N LEU A 248 -3.87 4.30 -15.29
CA LEU A 248 -3.58 3.46 -14.14
C LEU A 248 -3.39 4.33 -12.90
N SER A 249 -4.42 4.41 -12.08
CA SER A 249 -4.39 5.06 -10.76
C SER A 249 -3.90 4.08 -9.70
N VAL A 250 -3.19 4.58 -8.68
CA VAL A 250 -2.64 3.75 -7.60
C VAL A 250 -3.22 4.19 -6.27
N TRP A 251 -3.82 3.26 -5.56
CA TRP A 251 -4.34 3.49 -4.22
C TRP A 251 -3.72 2.56 -3.18
N TYR A 252 -3.69 3.03 -1.95
CA TYR A 252 -3.33 2.28 -0.75
C TYR A 252 -4.44 2.37 0.27
N GLY A 253 -4.66 1.29 1.02
CA GLY A 253 -5.68 1.21 2.05
C GLY A 253 -5.19 0.46 3.29
N ALA A 254 -5.82 0.75 4.42
CA ALA A 254 -5.68 0.00 5.66
C ALA A 254 -6.76 -1.08 5.71
N PHE A 255 -6.35 -2.28 6.08
CA PHE A 255 -7.22 -3.44 6.18
C PHE A 255 -6.90 -4.25 7.44
N GLY A 256 -7.94 -4.88 7.99
CA GLY A 256 -7.77 -5.93 8.96
C GLY A 256 -8.24 -7.28 8.41
N PRO A 257 -8.05 -8.40 9.13
CA PRO A 257 -8.64 -9.67 8.76
C PRO A 257 -10.17 -9.59 8.78
N ALA A 258 -10.84 -10.45 8.01
CA ALA A 258 -12.30 -10.49 7.97
C ALA A 258 -12.90 -10.71 9.37
N GLY A 259 -14.05 -10.06 9.64
CA GLY A 259 -14.77 -10.20 10.88
C GLY A 259 -14.26 -9.37 12.05
N MET A 260 -13.50 -8.31 11.79
CA MET A 260 -13.16 -7.34 12.84
C MET A 260 -14.44 -6.71 13.43
N PRO A 261 -14.48 -6.51 14.77
CA PRO A 261 -15.59 -5.79 15.41
C PRO A 261 -15.79 -4.39 14.81
N PRO A 262 -17.03 -3.97 14.53
CA PRO A 262 -17.31 -2.66 13.95
C PRO A 262 -16.78 -1.49 14.77
N GLU A 263 -16.77 -1.61 16.10
CA GLU A 263 -16.24 -0.60 17.01
C GLU A 263 -14.74 -0.39 16.84
N LEU A 264 -13.96 -1.44 16.56
CA LEU A 264 -12.53 -1.31 16.29
C LEU A 264 -12.27 -0.67 14.91
N THR A 265 -13.10 -0.99 13.94
CA THR A 265 -13.02 -0.39 12.61
C THR A 265 -13.34 1.11 12.68
N ALA A 266 -14.38 1.49 13.44
CA ALA A 266 -14.77 2.89 13.62
C ALA A 266 -13.70 3.70 14.36
N LEU A 267 -13.07 3.16 15.40
CA LEU A 267 -11.97 3.80 16.12
C LEU A 267 -10.77 4.06 15.20
N SER A 268 -10.42 3.10 14.35
CA SER A 268 -9.33 3.25 13.39
C SER A 268 -9.60 4.36 12.37
N LEU A 269 -10.84 4.48 11.87
CA LEU A 269 -11.26 5.53 10.93
C LEU A 269 -11.21 6.95 11.51
N ILE A 270 -11.43 7.11 12.81
CA ILE A 270 -11.39 8.43 13.48
C ILE A 270 -9.94 8.97 13.58
N HIS A 271 -8.95 8.08 13.58
CA HIS A 271 -7.55 8.42 13.81
C HIS A 271 -6.68 8.39 12.54
N ILE A 272 -7.24 8.00 11.40
CA ILE A 272 -6.63 8.02 10.07
C ILE A 272 -7.17 9.20 9.26
#